data_8ed7b3595153be9495dcc49c1b519fc8
#
_entry.id   8ed7b3595153be9495dcc49c1b519fc8
#
_cell.length_a   1.000
_cell.length_b   1.000
_cell.length_c   1.000
_cell.angle_alpha   90.00
_cell.angle_beta   90.00
_cell.angle_gamma   90.00
#
_symmetry.space_group_name_H-M   'P 1'
#
loop_
_entity.id
_entity.type
_entity.pdbx_description
1 polymer ?
#
loop_
_entity_poly.entity_id
_entity_poly.type
_entity_poly.pdbx_seq_one_letter_code
_entity_poly.pdbx_strand_id
1 'polypeptide(L)'
;MKTRLFLPVVLFAASFVTGLQAQTNKFDLPIAAGPFVGTTASLTNYTYPKWFRDAKFGIWAHWGPQSVPMEGDWYARKLYQQNQADYTNHLERWGHPSTNGWKDIIPLWKAENWDPEKLMELYKKAGAKYFVSMGSHHDNFFLWNSKLHRWNAVQMGPHRDVVGEWQKAATKNGLPFGVSEHLGASFTWFQDAHRSDRTGPLAVVPYDGANSNYWDLYHPPADPTDRGWYSKNPQWQQEWFNEI
;
A
#
# COMPACT_ATOMS: atom_id res chain seq x y z
N MET A 1 31.68 75.82 10.63
CA MET A 1 30.95 75.12 9.54
C MET A 1 31.38 73.67 9.53
N LYS A 2 30.50 72.73 10.04
CA LYS A 2 30.76 71.27 10.00
C LYS A 2 29.81 70.67 9.01
N THR A 3 30.34 70.24 7.87
CA THR A 3 29.64 69.61 6.79
C THR A 3 29.38 68.16 7.17
N ARG A 4 28.09 67.76 7.27
CA ARG A 4 27.69 66.35 7.47
C ARG A 4 27.50 65.69 6.11
N LEU A 5 28.26 64.63 5.86
CA LEU A 5 28.09 63.77 4.70
C LEU A 5 26.97 62.77 5.00
N PHE A 6 25.91 62.80 4.21
CA PHE A 6 24.90 61.75 4.19
C PHE A 6 25.26 60.66 3.19
N LEU A 7 25.50 59.44 3.66
CA LEU A 7 25.62 58.25 2.82
C LEU A 7 24.20 57.67 2.61
N PRO A 8 23.79 57.41 1.36
CA PRO A 8 22.54 56.70 1.14
C PRO A 8 22.73 55.20 1.40
N VAL A 9 21.90 54.64 2.30
CA VAL A 9 21.78 53.19 2.49
C VAL A 9 20.90 52.65 1.38
N VAL A 10 21.49 51.91 0.46
CA VAL A 10 20.74 51.14 -0.57
C VAL A 10 20.32 49.80 0.05
N LEU A 11 19.05 49.65 0.38
CA LEU A 11 18.48 48.36 0.75
C LEU A 11 18.32 47.50 -0.51
N PHE A 12 19.11 46.45 -0.61
CA PHE A 12 18.89 45.38 -1.57
C PHE A 12 17.80 44.48 -1.02
N ALA A 13 16.59 44.58 -1.56
CA ALA A 13 15.54 43.59 -1.34
C ALA A 13 15.87 42.36 -2.17
N ALA A 14 16.44 41.34 -1.53
CA ALA A 14 16.60 40.02 -2.13
C ALA A 14 15.22 39.37 -2.19
N SER A 15 14.59 39.39 -3.37
CA SER A 15 13.40 38.61 -3.65
C SER A 15 13.78 37.12 -3.70
N PHE A 16 13.50 36.40 -2.62
CA PHE A 16 13.51 34.93 -2.67
C PHE A 16 12.33 34.48 -3.54
N VAL A 17 12.61 34.25 -4.80
CA VAL A 17 11.73 33.44 -5.65
C VAL A 17 11.90 32.00 -5.16
N THR A 18 11.02 31.56 -4.25
CA THR A 18 10.83 30.13 -3.98
C THR A 18 10.23 29.55 -5.24
N GLY A 19 11.11 29.01 -6.11
CA GLY A 19 10.67 28.16 -7.20
C GLY A 19 9.93 26.98 -6.58
N LEU A 20 8.59 26.96 -6.72
CA LEU A 20 7.88 25.70 -6.69
C LEU A 20 8.47 24.88 -7.83
N GLN A 21 9.41 24.00 -7.49
CA GLN A 21 9.72 22.87 -8.36
C GLN A 21 8.42 22.04 -8.36
N ALA A 22 7.72 22.11 -9.49
CA ALA A 22 6.72 21.09 -9.79
C ALA A 22 7.46 19.75 -9.60
N GLN A 23 7.03 18.94 -8.63
CA GLN A 23 7.47 17.57 -8.53
C GLN A 23 7.11 16.95 -9.89
N THR A 24 8.12 16.75 -10.72
CA THR A 24 7.97 15.94 -11.95
C THR A 24 7.45 14.60 -11.46
N ASN A 25 6.28 14.23 -11.94
CA ASN A 25 5.57 13.02 -11.57
C ASN A 25 6.55 11.85 -11.76
N LYS A 26 7.05 11.29 -10.66
CA LYS A 26 8.14 10.31 -10.62
C LYS A 26 7.79 9.02 -11.36
N PHE A 27 6.55 8.89 -11.78
CA PHE A 27 5.89 7.68 -12.24
C PHE A 27 5.07 7.88 -13.53
N ASP A 28 5.48 8.79 -14.41
CA ASP A 28 4.81 8.92 -15.73
C ASP A 28 5.24 7.76 -16.64
N LEU A 29 4.70 6.58 -16.36
CA LEU A 29 4.97 5.37 -17.13
C LEU A 29 4.18 5.38 -18.44
N PRO A 30 4.79 4.96 -19.57
CA PRO A 30 4.09 4.88 -20.84
C PRO A 30 2.98 3.83 -20.79
N ILE A 31 1.75 4.25 -21.12
CA ILE A 31 0.61 3.36 -21.22
C ILE A 31 0.54 2.78 -22.63
N ALA A 32 0.63 1.46 -22.74
CA ALA A 32 0.40 0.79 -24.01
C ALA A 32 -1.08 0.91 -24.43
N ALA A 33 -1.33 1.22 -25.70
CA ALA A 33 -2.68 1.23 -26.22
C ALA A 33 -3.29 -0.19 -26.13
N GLY A 34 -4.45 -0.29 -25.47
CA GLY A 34 -5.22 -1.52 -25.33
C GLY A 34 -6.52 -1.49 -26.15
N PRO A 35 -7.29 -2.59 -26.16
CA PRO A 35 -8.57 -2.66 -26.86
C PRO A 35 -9.68 -1.85 -26.16
N PHE A 36 -9.45 -1.38 -24.94
CA PHE A 36 -10.43 -0.67 -24.14
C PHE A 36 -9.93 0.75 -23.78
N VAL A 37 -10.87 1.66 -23.65
CA VAL A 37 -10.66 3.00 -23.11
C VAL A 37 -11.46 3.18 -21.82
N GLY A 38 -11.10 4.13 -20.97
CA GLY A 38 -11.69 4.36 -19.64
C GLY A 38 -13.13 4.90 -19.67
N THR A 39 -14.01 4.31 -20.46
CA THR A 39 -15.45 4.64 -20.53
C THR A 39 -16.28 3.39 -20.29
N THR A 40 -17.45 3.56 -19.66
CA THR A 40 -18.39 2.45 -19.44
C THR A 40 -18.75 1.76 -20.76
N ALA A 41 -19.01 2.52 -21.83
CA ALA A 41 -19.36 1.97 -23.14
C ALA A 41 -18.25 1.09 -23.73
N SER A 42 -16.97 1.41 -23.49
CA SER A 42 -15.86 0.58 -23.93
C SER A 42 -15.72 -0.67 -23.05
N LEU A 43 -15.78 -0.50 -21.74
CA LEU A 43 -15.55 -1.59 -20.79
C LEU A 43 -16.65 -2.64 -20.79
N THR A 44 -17.90 -2.27 -21.12
CA THR A 44 -19.01 -3.24 -21.27
C THR A 44 -18.83 -4.21 -22.45
N ASN A 45 -17.90 -3.93 -23.38
CA ASN A 45 -17.56 -4.85 -24.45
C ASN A 45 -16.60 -5.97 -24.03
N TYR A 46 -16.08 -5.93 -22.78
CA TYR A 46 -15.22 -6.99 -22.29
C TYR A 46 -15.97 -8.31 -22.17
N THR A 47 -15.37 -9.36 -22.71
CA THR A 47 -15.86 -10.74 -22.57
C THR A 47 -14.80 -11.57 -21.86
N TYR A 48 -15.22 -12.26 -20.80
CA TYR A 48 -14.33 -13.13 -20.07
C TYR A 48 -13.93 -14.38 -20.89
N PRO A 49 -12.71 -14.89 -20.74
CA PRO A 49 -12.27 -16.08 -21.46
C PRO A 49 -13.12 -17.31 -21.13
N LYS A 50 -13.44 -18.10 -22.15
CA LYS A 50 -14.24 -19.34 -21.97
C LYS A 50 -13.63 -20.28 -20.94
N TRP A 51 -12.28 -20.42 -20.93
CA TRP A 51 -11.59 -21.29 -20.01
C TRP A 51 -11.86 -20.94 -18.54
N PHE A 52 -11.98 -19.65 -18.20
CA PHE A 52 -12.23 -19.19 -16.83
C PHE A 52 -13.59 -19.65 -16.33
N ARG A 53 -14.62 -19.49 -17.18
CA ARG A 53 -15.96 -19.99 -16.87
C ARG A 53 -15.99 -21.51 -16.73
N ASP A 54 -15.26 -22.22 -17.58
CA ASP A 54 -15.27 -23.69 -17.61
C ASP A 54 -14.42 -24.30 -16.47
N ALA A 55 -13.46 -23.55 -15.94
CA ALA A 55 -12.58 -23.96 -14.84
C ALA A 55 -13.34 -24.25 -13.53
N LYS A 56 -14.36 -23.49 -13.20
CA LYS A 56 -15.22 -23.60 -12.02
C LYS A 56 -14.54 -23.43 -10.66
N PHE A 57 -13.32 -23.97 -10.49
CA PHE A 57 -12.61 -23.97 -9.21
C PHE A 57 -11.18 -23.48 -9.38
N GLY A 58 -10.85 -22.42 -8.66
CA GLY A 58 -9.51 -21.89 -8.48
C GLY A 58 -9.23 -21.64 -7.00
N ILE A 59 -7.97 -21.43 -6.69
CA ILE A 59 -7.53 -21.08 -5.33
C ILE A 59 -6.89 -19.70 -5.36
N TRP A 60 -7.19 -18.90 -4.33
CA TRP A 60 -6.62 -17.60 -4.10
C TRP A 60 -5.87 -17.59 -2.77
N ALA A 61 -4.59 -17.17 -2.80
CA ALA A 61 -3.82 -16.91 -1.60
C ALA A 61 -3.98 -15.45 -1.20
N HIS A 62 -4.85 -15.18 -0.24
CA HIS A 62 -4.99 -13.90 0.44
C HIS A 62 -4.10 -13.91 1.69
N TRP A 63 -2.83 -13.60 1.53
CA TRP A 63 -1.81 -13.83 2.53
C TRP A 63 -0.69 -12.79 2.47
N GLY A 64 -0.22 -12.32 3.62
CA GLY A 64 0.80 -11.29 3.76
C GLY A 64 1.09 -10.98 5.23
N PRO A 65 1.69 -9.82 5.56
CA PRO A 65 2.07 -9.45 6.92
C PRO A 65 0.89 -9.40 7.90
N GLN A 66 -0.35 -9.25 7.43
CA GLN A 66 -1.55 -9.34 8.26
C GLN A 66 -1.72 -10.71 8.97
N SER A 67 -0.98 -11.73 8.52
CA SER A 67 -0.95 -13.03 9.19
C SER A 67 -0.12 -13.06 10.48
N VAL A 68 0.72 -12.05 10.73
CA VAL A 68 1.52 -11.97 11.97
C VAL A 68 0.65 -11.81 13.20
N PRO A 69 -0.27 -10.85 13.27
CA PRO A 69 -1.17 -10.70 14.41
C PRO A 69 -2.23 -11.81 14.50
N MET A 70 -2.61 -12.42 13.39
CA MET A 70 -3.70 -13.42 13.30
C MET A 70 -5.07 -12.87 13.74
N GLU A 71 -5.33 -11.57 13.51
CA GLU A 71 -6.56 -10.85 13.88
C GLU A 71 -7.39 -10.44 12.66
N GLY A 72 -7.11 -11.04 11.50
CA GLY A 72 -7.78 -10.75 10.23
C GLY A 72 -7.05 -9.75 9.36
N ASP A 73 -7.55 -9.62 8.12
CA ASP A 73 -6.89 -8.87 7.06
C ASP A 73 -7.02 -7.34 7.20
N TRP A 74 -7.94 -6.86 8.03
CA TRP A 74 -8.14 -5.43 8.29
C TRP A 74 -7.34 -4.90 9.48
N TYR A 75 -6.48 -5.71 10.06
CA TYR A 75 -5.68 -5.36 11.22
C TYR A 75 -4.85 -4.10 11.04
N ALA A 76 -4.18 -3.92 9.90
CA ALA A 76 -3.34 -2.76 9.61
C ALA A 76 -4.06 -1.40 9.76
N ARG A 77 -5.38 -1.38 9.62
CA ARG A 77 -6.21 -0.21 9.88
C ARG A 77 -6.73 -0.18 11.32
N LYS A 78 -7.24 -1.32 11.79
CA LYS A 78 -7.98 -1.37 13.06
C LYS A 78 -7.09 -1.21 14.27
N LEU A 79 -5.79 -1.52 14.15
CA LEU A 79 -4.80 -1.23 15.20
C LEU A 79 -4.69 0.27 15.54
N TYR A 80 -5.16 1.15 14.64
CA TYR A 80 -5.22 2.62 14.85
C TYR A 80 -6.62 3.11 15.29
N GLN A 81 -7.52 2.20 15.62
CA GLN A 81 -8.89 2.55 16.01
C GLN A 81 -9.12 2.18 17.48
N GLN A 82 -8.87 3.12 18.39
CA GLN A 82 -9.19 2.95 19.80
C GLN A 82 -10.61 2.40 19.97
N ASN A 83 -10.81 1.42 20.83
CA ASN A 83 -12.04 0.65 21.07
C ASN A 83 -12.34 -0.50 20.08
N GLN A 84 -11.46 -0.80 19.13
CA GLN A 84 -11.51 -2.07 18.40
C GLN A 84 -10.73 -3.14 19.15
N ALA A 85 -11.14 -4.41 18.99
CA ALA A 85 -10.41 -5.54 19.57
C ALA A 85 -8.96 -5.61 19.07
N ASP A 86 -8.77 -5.34 17.78
CA ASP A 86 -7.43 -5.30 17.14
C ASP A 86 -6.51 -4.26 17.79
N TYR A 87 -7.03 -3.07 18.16
CA TYR A 87 -6.26 -2.05 18.89
C TYR A 87 -5.84 -2.55 20.29
N THR A 88 -6.79 -3.14 21.04
CA THR A 88 -6.50 -3.65 22.39
C THR A 88 -5.47 -4.77 22.34
N ASN A 89 -5.61 -5.71 21.41
CA ASN A 89 -4.65 -6.79 21.19
C ASN A 89 -3.28 -6.26 20.76
N HIS A 90 -3.26 -5.24 19.90
CA HIS A 90 -2.02 -4.59 19.49
C HIS A 90 -1.29 -3.95 20.67
N LEU A 91 -2.05 -3.19 21.49
CA LEU A 91 -1.50 -2.51 22.66
C LEU A 91 -0.86 -3.50 23.64
N GLU A 92 -1.50 -4.65 23.87
CA GLU A 92 -1.03 -5.69 24.79
C GLU A 92 0.23 -6.42 24.25
N ARG A 93 0.30 -6.68 22.95
CA ARG A 93 1.36 -7.51 22.36
C ARG A 93 2.57 -6.72 21.87
N TRP A 94 2.38 -5.53 21.36
CA TRP A 94 3.43 -4.73 20.72
C TRP A 94 3.55 -3.30 21.27
N GLY A 95 2.62 -2.87 22.12
CA GLY A 95 2.62 -1.52 22.67
C GLY A 95 1.80 -0.53 21.85
N HIS A 96 1.93 0.75 22.17
CA HIS A 96 1.07 1.78 21.61
C HIS A 96 1.44 2.12 20.16
N PRO A 97 0.44 2.35 19.26
CA PRO A 97 0.68 2.65 17.84
C PRO A 97 1.44 3.95 17.55
N SER A 98 1.68 4.81 18.55
CA SER A 98 2.56 5.97 18.39
C SER A 98 4.05 5.59 18.27
N THR A 99 4.42 4.39 18.72
CA THR A 99 5.80 3.88 18.69
C THR A 99 5.94 2.63 17.88
N ASN A 100 4.99 1.72 18.01
CA ASN A 100 4.96 0.44 17.31
C ASN A 100 3.65 0.33 16.53
N GLY A 101 3.70 0.61 15.23
CA GLY A 101 2.55 0.54 14.35
C GLY A 101 2.69 -0.54 13.27
N TRP A 102 1.96 -0.39 12.18
CA TRP A 102 1.97 -1.37 11.09
C TRP A 102 3.36 -1.57 10.49
N LYS A 103 4.14 -0.51 10.33
CA LYS A 103 5.54 -0.56 9.85
C LYS A 103 6.43 -1.50 10.65
N ASP A 104 6.12 -1.71 11.94
CA ASP A 104 6.89 -2.58 12.84
C ASP A 104 6.40 -4.02 12.81
N ILE A 105 5.16 -4.25 12.39
CA ILE A 105 4.59 -5.60 12.19
C ILE A 105 5.09 -6.22 10.88
N ILE A 106 5.21 -5.44 9.81
CA ILE A 106 5.67 -5.90 8.50
C ILE A 106 6.96 -6.73 8.57
N PRO A 107 8.04 -6.29 9.24
CA PRO A 107 9.29 -7.04 9.30
C PRO A 107 9.20 -8.37 10.05
N LEU A 108 8.15 -8.57 10.86
CA LEU A 108 7.95 -9.79 11.63
C LEU A 108 7.39 -10.94 10.78
N TRP A 109 6.83 -10.63 9.61
CA TRP A 109 6.37 -11.65 8.68
C TRP A 109 7.55 -12.29 7.96
N LYS A 110 7.89 -13.54 8.30
CA LYS A 110 9.07 -14.24 7.77
C LYS A 110 8.76 -15.29 6.71
N ALA A 111 7.54 -15.81 6.67
CA ALA A 111 7.13 -16.86 5.74
C ALA A 111 8.06 -18.11 5.76
N GLU A 112 8.61 -18.46 6.94
CA GLU A 112 9.67 -19.49 7.09
C GLU A 112 9.23 -20.86 6.62
N ASN A 113 7.97 -21.21 6.86
CA ASN A 113 7.42 -22.52 6.54
C ASN A 113 6.68 -22.54 5.18
N TRP A 114 6.77 -21.47 4.41
CA TRP A 114 6.08 -21.37 3.14
C TRP A 114 6.87 -22.06 2.02
N ASP A 115 6.25 -23.08 1.44
CA ASP A 115 6.74 -23.82 0.29
C ASP A 115 5.70 -23.74 -0.84
N PRO A 116 5.87 -22.81 -1.79
CA PRO A 116 4.89 -22.59 -2.85
C PRO A 116 4.75 -23.78 -3.79
N GLU A 117 5.81 -24.56 -4.00
CA GLU A 117 5.74 -25.73 -4.88
C GLU A 117 4.88 -26.83 -4.27
N LYS A 118 5.12 -27.21 -3.02
CA LYS A 118 4.29 -28.20 -2.32
C LYS A 118 2.84 -27.79 -2.22
N LEU A 119 2.60 -26.49 -1.92
CA LEU A 119 1.23 -25.97 -1.85
C LEU A 119 0.55 -26.02 -3.23
N MET A 120 1.26 -25.69 -4.30
CA MET A 120 0.70 -25.74 -5.65
C MET A 120 0.36 -27.15 -6.09
N GLU A 121 1.21 -28.13 -5.76
CA GLU A 121 0.92 -29.55 -5.99
C GLU A 121 -0.33 -30.00 -5.22
N LEU A 122 -0.47 -29.58 -3.96
CA LEU A 122 -1.65 -29.86 -3.15
C LEU A 122 -2.91 -29.22 -3.74
N TYR A 123 -2.84 -27.98 -4.20
CA TYR A 123 -3.97 -27.28 -4.80
C TYR A 123 -4.41 -27.94 -6.11
N LYS A 124 -3.45 -28.35 -6.94
CA LYS A 124 -3.73 -29.12 -8.15
C LYS A 124 -4.38 -30.47 -7.83
N LYS A 125 -3.88 -31.18 -6.81
CA LYS A 125 -4.46 -32.44 -6.33
C LYS A 125 -5.88 -32.25 -5.80
N ALA A 126 -6.17 -31.11 -5.16
CA ALA A 126 -7.51 -30.74 -4.72
C ALA A 126 -8.47 -30.40 -5.86
N GLY A 127 -7.96 -30.26 -7.09
CA GLY A 127 -8.75 -30.01 -8.30
C GLY A 127 -8.72 -28.59 -8.81
N ALA A 128 -7.88 -27.71 -8.26
CA ALA A 128 -7.74 -26.33 -8.74
C ALA A 128 -7.35 -26.31 -10.22
N LYS A 129 -7.97 -25.39 -10.95
CA LYS A 129 -7.77 -25.16 -12.39
C LYS A 129 -7.02 -23.87 -12.68
N TYR A 130 -6.89 -22.99 -11.72
CA TYR A 130 -6.09 -21.77 -11.75
C TYR A 130 -5.74 -21.35 -10.31
N PHE A 131 -4.75 -20.47 -10.20
CA PHE A 131 -4.31 -19.94 -8.93
C PHE A 131 -4.14 -18.42 -9.02
N VAL A 132 -4.53 -17.71 -7.97
CA VAL A 132 -4.35 -16.25 -7.85
C VAL A 132 -3.56 -15.94 -6.59
N SER A 133 -2.49 -15.18 -6.73
CA SER A 133 -1.78 -14.58 -5.60
C SER A 133 -2.34 -13.20 -5.28
N MET A 134 -2.47 -12.86 -4.01
CA MET A 134 -2.52 -11.44 -3.65
C MET A 134 -1.19 -10.79 -4.03
N GLY A 135 -1.24 -9.64 -4.68
CA GLY A 135 -0.08 -8.80 -4.96
C GLY A 135 0.11 -7.74 -3.87
N SER A 136 -0.95 -7.04 -3.54
CA SER A 136 -1.00 -6.07 -2.45
C SER A 136 -2.36 -6.10 -1.76
N HIS A 137 -2.40 -5.65 -0.52
CA HIS A 137 -3.63 -5.34 0.21
C HIS A 137 -3.77 -3.82 0.41
N HIS A 138 -4.84 -3.37 1.03
CA HIS A 138 -5.01 -1.96 1.40
C HIS A 138 -3.91 -1.45 2.34
N ASP A 139 -3.14 -2.33 2.92
CA ASP A 139 -2.03 -2.07 3.85
C ASP A 139 -0.75 -1.54 3.17
N ASN A 140 -0.81 -1.31 1.87
CA ASN A 140 0.26 -0.73 1.07
C ASN A 140 1.59 -1.50 1.16
N PHE A 141 1.50 -2.83 1.33
CA PHE A 141 2.66 -3.71 1.30
C PHE A 141 2.64 -4.61 0.07
N PHE A 142 3.70 -4.59 -0.71
CA PHE A 142 3.79 -5.29 -1.98
C PHE A 142 4.45 -6.65 -1.84
N LEU A 143 3.82 -7.70 -2.34
CA LEU A 143 4.33 -9.06 -2.23
C LEU A 143 5.29 -9.45 -3.36
N TRP A 144 5.64 -8.52 -4.24
CA TRP A 144 6.59 -8.71 -5.35
C TRP A 144 7.79 -7.78 -5.22
N ASN A 145 8.80 -7.96 -6.06
CA ASN A 145 10.00 -7.13 -6.12
C ASN A 145 9.71 -5.77 -6.80
N SER A 146 8.99 -4.89 -6.12
CA SER A 146 8.74 -3.54 -6.62
C SER A 146 10.04 -2.73 -6.67
N LYS A 147 10.25 -2.02 -7.79
CA LYS A 147 11.33 -1.03 -7.93
C LYS A 147 10.90 0.38 -7.52
N LEU A 148 9.62 0.58 -7.35
CA LEU A 148 9.01 1.89 -7.08
C LEU A 148 8.70 2.07 -5.59
N HIS A 149 8.39 0.98 -4.90
CA HIS A 149 7.91 0.98 -3.53
C HIS A 149 8.81 0.14 -2.63
N ARG A 150 9.38 0.77 -1.58
CA ARG A 150 10.31 0.09 -0.67
C ARG A 150 9.64 -0.89 0.29
N TRP A 151 8.33 -0.71 0.55
CA TRP A 151 7.56 -1.58 1.43
C TRP A 151 7.12 -2.83 0.66
N ASN A 152 8.06 -3.74 0.44
CA ASN A 152 7.82 -4.95 -0.33
C ASN A 152 8.52 -6.18 0.28
N ALA A 153 8.01 -7.35 -0.07
CA ALA A 153 8.42 -8.63 0.50
C ALA A 153 9.88 -9.03 0.20
N VAL A 154 10.52 -8.40 -0.78
CA VAL A 154 11.96 -8.63 -1.08
C VAL A 154 12.84 -7.76 -0.18
N GLN A 155 12.41 -6.52 0.09
CA GLN A 155 13.18 -5.59 0.93
C GLN A 155 12.96 -5.84 2.42
N MET A 156 11.81 -6.38 2.81
CA MET A 156 11.40 -6.56 4.20
C MET A 156 10.73 -7.91 4.43
N GLY A 157 10.65 -8.29 5.68
CA GLY A 157 9.91 -9.49 6.09
C GLY A 157 10.58 -10.78 5.60
N PRO A 158 10.00 -11.51 4.63
CA PRO A 158 10.51 -12.78 4.18
C PRO A 158 11.76 -12.68 3.28
N HIS A 159 12.07 -11.49 2.75
CA HIS A 159 13.12 -11.27 1.76
C HIS A 159 13.01 -12.17 0.54
N ARG A 160 11.78 -12.36 0.06
CA ARG A 160 11.42 -13.23 -1.06
C ARG A 160 10.41 -12.53 -1.99
N ASP A 161 10.52 -12.78 -3.29
CA ASP A 161 9.51 -12.37 -4.26
C ASP A 161 8.33 -13.36 -4.23
N VAL A 162 7.39 -13.13 -3.32
CA VAL A 162 6.28 -14.04 -3.05
C VAL A 162 5.41 -14.23 -4.29
N VAL A 163 5.09 -13.17 -5.01
CA VAL A 163 4.29 -13.26 -6.25
C VAL A 163 5.05 -14.03 -7.33
N GLY A 164 6.33 -13.70 -7.52
CA GLY A 164 7.17 -14.39 -8.51
C GLY A 164 7.37 -15.87 -8.21
N GLU A 165 7.50 -16.24 -6.94
CA GLU A 165 7.61 -17.64 -6.54
C GLU A 165 6.30 -18.42 -6.74
N TRP A 166 5.14 -17.81 -6.40
CA TRP A 166 3.84 -18.39 -6.72
C TRP A 166 3.64 -18.57 -8.22
N GLN A 167 4.02 -17.58 -9.04
CA GLN A 167 3.94 -17.67 -10.49
C GLN A 167 4.75 -18.84 -11.04
N LYS A 168 6.00 -19.00 -10.57
CA LYS A 168 6.87 -20.11 -10.97
C LYS A 168 6.25 -21.45 -10.61
N ALA A 169 5.75 -21.61 -9.38
CA ALA A 169 5.12 -22.83 -8.91
C ALA A 169 3.83 -23.14 -9.69
N ALA A 170 2.99 -22.17 -9.98
CA ALA A 170 1.78 -22.34 -10.78
C ALA A 170 2.12 -22.77 -12.21
N THR A 171 3.08 -22.11 -12.87
CA THR A 171 3.53 -22.44 -14.22
C THR A 171 4.08 -23.85 -14.30
N LYS A 172 4.94 -24.26 -13.36
CA LYS A 172 5.49 -25.62 -13.26
C LYS A 172 4.39 -26.67 -13.13
N ASN A 173 3.30 -26.35 -12.47
CA ASN A 173 2.14 -27.23 -12.30
C ASN A 173 1.10 -27.13 -13.42
N GLY A 174 1.32 -26.29 -14.43
CA GLY A 174 0.40 -26.07 -15.54
C GLY A 174 -0.91 -25.38 -15.16
N LEU A 175 -0.89 -24.58 -14.10
CA LEU A 175 -2.04 -23.77 -13.68
C LEU A 175 -1.91 -22.34 -14.20
N PRO A 176 -2.95 -21.78 -14.85
CA PRO A 176 -3.05 -20.36 -15.10
C PRO A 176 -2.85 -19.57 -13.81
N PHE A 177 -2.09 -18.48 -13.89
CA PHE A 177 -1.73 -17.64 -12.76
C PHE A 177 -2.34 -16.25 -12.91
N GLY A 178 -2.84 -15.70 -11.83
CA GLY A 178 -3.32 -14.35 -11.73
C GLY A 178 -2.82 -13.64 -10.48
N VAL A 179 -2.93 -12.33 -10.45
CA VAL A 179 -2.63 -11.49 -9.29
C VAL A 179 -3.85 -10.65 -8.97
N SER A 180 -4.20 -10.57 -7.70
CA SER A 180 -5.20 -9.63 -7.20
C SER A 180 -4.53 -8.46 -6.53
N GLU A 181 -5.08 -7.28 -6.74
CA GLU A 181 -4.59 -6.04 -6.21
C GLU A 181 -5.72 -5.33 -5.45
N HIS A 182 -5.44 -4.85 -4.22
CA HIS A 182 -6.39 -4.18 -3.32
C HIS A 182 -5.97 -2.75 -2.96
N LEU A 183 -5.01 -2.18 -3.66
CA LEU A 183 -4.40 -0.90 -3.28
C LEU A 183 -5.34 0.30 -3.44
N GLY A 184 -6.39 0.18 -4.26
CA GLY A 184 -7.28 1.29 -4.61
C GLY A 184 -7.90 2.05 -3.45
N ALA A 185 -8.06 1.42 -2.28
CA ALA A 185 -8.56 2.07 -1.07
C ALA A 185 -7.46 2.42 -0.04
N SER A 186 -6.20 2.13 -0.32
CA SER A 186 -5.09 2.26 0.63
C SER A 186 -4.96 3.67 1.21
N PHE A 187 -5.14 4.70 0.39
CA PHE A 187 -5.05 6.08 0.81
C PHE A 187 -6.01 6.42 1.95
N THR A 188 -7.28 6.06 1.81
CA THR A 188 -8.30 6.32 2.84
C THR A 188 -8.22 5.33 4.00
N TRP A 189 -7.71 4.14 3.74
CA TRP A 189 -7.47 3.09 4.73
C TRP A 189 -6.58 3.58 5.86
N PHE A 190 -5.45 4.22 5.53
CA PHE A 190 -4.46 4.67 6.50
C PHE A 190 -4.75 6.05 7.13
N GLN A 191 -5.85 6.70 6.80
CA GLN A 191 -6.16 7.99 7.44
C GLN A 191 -6.38 7.87 8.96
N ASP A 192 -6.71 6.68 9.46
CA ASP A 192 -6.78 6.43 10.91
C ASP A 192 -5.39 6.43 11.57
N ALA A 193 -4.33 6.08 10.85
CA ALA A 193 -2.95 6.09 11.33
C ALA A 193 -2.38 7.51 11.61
N HIS A 194 -3.04 8.56 11.10
CA HIS A 194 -2.67 9.95 11.37
C HIS A 194 -3.31 10.52 12.64
N ARG A 195 -4.19 9.76 13.28
CA ARG A 195 -4.92 10.18 14.48
C ARG A 195 -4.13 9.93 15.76
N SER A 196 -4.82 9.95 16.86
CA SER A 196 -4.34 9.65 18.21
C SER A 196 -5.47 9.02 19.02
N ASP A 197 -5.14 8.51 20.17
CA ASP A 197 -6.14 8.16 21.18
C ASP A 197 -6.96 9.36 21.59
N ARG A 198 -8.24 9.13 21.82
CA ARG A 198 -9.17 10.15 22.35
C ARG A 198 -9.13 10.22 23.86
N THR A 199 -8.80 9.13 24.52
CA THR A 199 -8.82 8.98 25.97
C THR A 199 -7.62 8.15 26.45
N GLY A 200 -7.30 8.22 27.72
CA GLY A 200 -6.22 7.45 28.32
C GLY A 200 -4.90 8.22 28.45
N PRO A 201 -3.85 7.58 28.96
CA PRO A 201 -2.59 8.23 29.32
C PRO A 201 -1.81 8.75 28.09
N LEU A 202 -2.06 8.22 26.90
CA LEU A 202 -1.46 8.66 25.64
C LEU A 202 -2.45 9.40 24.74
N ALA A 203 -3.55 9.92 25.31
CA ALA A 203 -4.48 10.76 24.58
C ALA A 203 -3.74 11.92 23.90
N VAL A 204 -4.14 12.23 22.66
CA VAL A 204 -3.56 13.25 21.76
C VAL A 204 -2.11 13.00 21.34
N VAL A 205 -1.47 11.91 21.74
CA VAL A 205 -0.16 11.51 21.19
C VAL A 205 -0.41 10.92 19.79
N PRO A 206 0.12 11.54 18.71
CA PRO A 206 -0.13 11.05 17.37
C PRO A 206 0.37 9.62 17.17
N TYR A 207 -0.37 8.82 16.42
CA TYR A 207 0.10 7.53 15.96
C TYR A 207 1.24 7.69 14.94
N ASP A 208 1.99 6.64 14.68
CA ASP A 208 3.21 6.66 13.87
C ASP A 208 2.97 7.05 12.40
N GLY A 209 1.78 6.85 11.86
CA GLY A 209 1.41 7.30 10.52
C GLY A 209 1.39 8.83 10.36
N ALA A 210 1.33 9.60 11.46
CA ALA A 210 1.49 11.05 11.42
C ALA A 210 2.92 11.50 11.07
N ASN A 211 3.91 10.60 11.18
CA ASN A 211 5.29 10.90 10.84
C ASN A 211 5.50 10.85 9.32
N SER A 212 5.82 11.99 8.72
CA SER A 212 6.01 12.13 7.27
C SER A 212 7.12 11.24 6.67
N ASN A 213 8.06 10.73 7.47
CA ASN A 213 9.09 9.80 7.01
C ASN A 213 8.52 8.44 6.57
N TYR A 214 7.25 8.16 6.91
CA TYR A 214 6.54 6.92 6.59
C TYR A 214 5.31 7.14 5.71
N TRP A 215 5.16 8.33 5.10
CA TRP A 215 4.01 8.59 4.22
C TRP A 215 4.06 7.82 2.91
N ASP A 216 5.18 7.24 2.58
CA ASP A 216 5.28 6.24 1.51
C ASP A 216 4.58 4.90 1.86
N LEU A 217 4.33 4.63 3.15
CA LEU A 217 3.49 3.52 3.61
C LEU A 217 2.08 3.98 3.94
N TYR A 218 1.97 5.03 4.78
CA TYR A 218 0.70 5.48 5.37
C TYR A 218 -0.04 6.51 4.51
N HIS A 219 0.56 6.95 3.39
CA HIS A 219 0.14 8.10 2.60
C HIS A 219 0.16 9.42 3.38
N PRO A 220 0.09 10.58 2.73
CA PRO A 220 -0.10 11.84 3.44
C PRO A 220 -1.53 11.97 3.99
N PRO A 221 -1.76 12.88 4.97
CA PRO A 221 -3.10 13.19 5.42
C PRO A 221 -4.01 13.63 4.27
N ALA A 222 -5.21 13.06 4.21
CA ALA A 222 -6.22 13.41 3.22
C ALA A 222 -6.80 14.81 3.48
N ASP A 223 -7.27 15.46 2.41
CA ASP A 223 -8.16 16.60 2.55
C ASP A 223 -9.40 16.21 3.38
N PRO A 224 -9.81 17.01 4.37
CA PRO A 224 -10.97 16.72 5.22
C PRO A 224 -12.29 16.49 4.47
N THR A 225 -12.37 16.92 3.21
CA THR A 225 -13.53 16.71 2.34
C THR A 225 -13.46 15.39 1.58
N ASP A 226 -12.30 14.76 1.47
CA ASP A 226 -12.10 13.45 0.83
C ASP A 226 -12.41 12.31 1.83
N ARG A 227 -13.69 12.02 2.01
CA ARG A 227 -14.19 11.04 2.98
C ARG A 227 -14.72 9.76 2.35
N GLY A 228 -14.52 9.60 1.04
CA GLY A 228 -14.94 8.40 0.30
C GLY A 228 -14.08 7.20 0.65
N TRP A 229 -14.59 5.99 0.36
CA TRP A 229 -13.78 4.77 0.45
C TRP A 229 -12.61 4.80 -0.52
N TYR A 230 -12.84 5.24 -1.75
CA TYR A 230 -11.80 5.54 -2.73
C TYR A 230 -11.54 7.04 -2.73
N SER A 231 -10.26 7.42 -2.61
CA SER A 231 -9.85 8.82 -2.65
C SER A 231 -10.19 9.48 -3.98
N LYS A 232 -10.60 10.74 -3.93
CA LYS A 232 -10.77 11.60 -5.11
C LYS A 232 -9.49 12.36 -5.47
N ASN A 233 -8.41 12.19 -4.71
CA ASN A 233 -7.13 12.81 -4.97
C ASN A 233 -6.54 12.29 -6.29
N PRO A 234 -6.41 13.14 -7.34
CA PRO A 234 -5.93 12.68 -8.64
C PRO A 234 -4.46 12.27 -8.62
N GLN A 235 -3.65 12.88 -7.73
CA GLN A 235 -2.25 12.49 -7.58
C GLN A 235 -2.15 11.06 -7.04
N TRP A 236 -2.92 10.72 -6.01
CA TRP A 236 -2.97 9.36 -5.48
C TRP A 236 -3.47 8.35 -6.52
N GLN A 237 -4.50 8.69 -7.28
CA GLN A 237 -5.01 7.82 -8.34
C GLN A 237 -3.94 7.53 -9.40
N GLN A 238 -3.12 8.54 -9.75
CA GLN A 238 -2.02 8.37 -10.69
C GLN A 238 -0.87 7.55 -10.08
N GLU A 239 -0.51 7.77 -8.81
CA GLU A 239 0.49 6.99 -8.09
C GLU A 239 0.08 5.52 -8.04
N TRP A 240 -1.12 5.23 -7.58
CA TRP A 240 -1.68 3.89 -7.57
C TRP A 240 -1.62 3.21 -8.94
N PHE A 241 -2.05 3.91 -9.99
CA PHE A 241 -2.01 3.38 -11.35
C PHE A 241 -0.59 3.04 -11.81
N ASN A 242 0.39 3.85 -11.43
CA ASN A 242 1.78 3.64 -11.83
C ASN A 242 2.50 2.55 -11.03
N GLU A 243 2.00 2.21 -9.84
CA GLU A 243 2.60 1.20 -8.97
C GLU A 243 2.19 -0.23 -9.33
N ILE A 244 1.03 -0.41 -9.96
CA ILE A 244 0.49 -1.70 -10.41
C ILE A 244 0.78 -1.98 -11.89
#